data_7081eb40b979a47acee150bdb3f44c6d
#
_entry.id   7081eb40b979a47acee150bdb3f44c6d
#
_cell.length_a   1.000
_cell.length_b   1.000
_cell.length_c   1.000
_cell.angle_alpha   90.00
_cell.angle_beta   90.00
_cell.angle_gamma   90.00
#
_symmetry.space_group_name_H-M   'P 1'
#
loop_
_entity.id
_entity.type
_entity.pdbx_description
1 polymer ?
#
loop_
_entity_poly.entity_id
_entity_poly.type
_entity_poly.pdbx_seq_one_letter_code
_entity_poly.pdbx_strand_id
1 'polypeptide(L)'
;REILEANKNNGVIYVSGHIANWEIIPIAIKEVDYLVGAVFRESNNYFFNKWMIQQRKLITEHQFPKGPTGTKEILNFLKDNGSVAMLVDQKLSNGVKANFFGLSAMTASTPASLSLKYGYPVIPLRVKRKDGVNFEIEFFNKIEIDKTGNIEIDILNFTNKINLFLEKIISDNPEEWFWLHNRWDERFN
;
A
#
# COMPACT_ATOMS: atom_id res chain seq x y z
N ARG A 1 -6.89 -16.90 3.91
CA ARG A 1 -7.58 -17.47 2.75
C ARG A 1 -9.03 -16.98 2.70
N GLU A 2 -9.82 -17.10 3.78
CA GLU A 2 -11.22 -16.66 3.86
C GLU A 2 -11.40 -15.17 3.48
N ILE A 3 -10.52 -14.26 3.94
CA ILE A 3 -10.56 -12.83 3.62
C ILE A 3 -10.44 -12.58 2.11
N LEU A 4 -9.63 -13.37 1.44
CA LEU A 4 -9.36 -13.24 0.01
C LEU A 4 -10.50 -13.82 -0.82
N GLU A 5 -11.05 -14.95 -0.40
CA GLU A 5 -12.21 -15.56 -1.06
C GLU A 5 -13.47 -14.70 -0.94
N ALA A 6 -13.66 -14.04 0.22
CA ALA A 6 -14.79 -13.13 0.43
C ALA A 6 -14.75 -11.87 -0.48
N ASN A 7 -13.59 -11.55 -1.03
CA ASN A 7 -13.40 -10.38 -1.90
C ASN A 7 -13.09 -10.78 -3.37
N LYS A 8 -13.18 -12.04 -3.70
CA LYS A 8 -12.96 -12.55 -5.05
C LYS A 8 -13.94 -11.91 -6.04
N ASN A 9 -13.43 -11.44 -7.16
CA ASN A 9 -14.16 -10.70 -8.19
C ASN A 9 -14.61 -9.28 -7.80
N ASN A 10 -14.06 -8.72 -6.72
CA ASN A 10 -14.17 -7.30 -6.41
C ASN A 10 -12.76 -6.70 -6.42
N GLY A 11 -12.61 -5.51 -6.99
CA GLY A 11 -11.34 -4.80 -6.88
C GLY A 11 -10.96 -4.58 -5.42
N VAL A 12 -9.73 -4.92 -5.04
CA VAL A 12 -9.22 -4.80 -3.67
C VAL A 12 -7.99 -3.89 -3.63
N ILE A 13 -7.89 -3.07 -2.60
CA ILE A 13 -6.71 -2.27 -2.32
C ILE A 13 -5.95 -2.91 -1.17
N TYR A 14 -4.82 -3.53 -1.48
CA TYR A 14 -3.92 -4.07 -0.46
C TYR A 14 -2.94 -2.98 -0.02
N VAL A 15 -2.77 -2.81 1.30
CA VAL A 15 -1.84 -1.82 1.86
C VAL A 15 -0.79 -2.48 2.75
N SER A 16 0.46 -2.03 2.61
CA SER A 16 1.59 -2.47 3.43
C SER A 16 2.64 -1.37 3.55
N GLY A 17 3.75 -1.69 4.21
CA GLY A 17 4.96 -0.88 4.26
C GLY A 17 6.16 -1.55 3.56
N HIS A 18 7.26 -0.82 3.45
CA HIS A 18 8.54 -1.36 2.99
C HIS A 18 9.18 -2.19 4.11
N ILE A 19 8.61 -3.37 4.39
CA ILE A 19 9.00 -4.27 5.47
C ILE A 19 9.41 -5.61 4.89
N ALA A 20 10.50 -6.18 5.37
CA ALA A 20 11.07 -7.44 4.90
C ALA A 20 11.29 -7.44 3.37
N ASN A 21 10.83 -8.47 2.66
CA ASN A 21 10.85 -8.51 1.21
C ASN A 21 9.47 -8.14 0.62
N TRP A 22 9.12 -6.87 0.62
CA TRP A 22 7.84 -6.37 0.09
C TRP A 22 7.62 -6.63 -1.41
N GLU A 23 8.67 -6.86 -2.19
CA GLU A 23 8.56 -7.14 -3.64
C GLU A 23 7.82 -8.46 -3.93
N ILE A 24 7.67 -9.35 -2.94
CA ILE A 24 6.91 -10.60 -3.11
C ILE A 24 5.40 -10.44 -2.90
N ILE A 25 4.94 -9.27 -2.44
CA ILE A 25 3.51 -9.03 -2.17
C ILE A 25 2.63 -9.34 -3.39
N PRO A 26 2.93 -8.84 -4.60
CA PRO A 26 2.11 -9.17 -5.76
C PRO A 26 2.12 -10.65 -6.11
N ILE A 27 3.21 -11.38 -5.84
CA ILE A 27 3.28 -12.83 -6.05
C ILE A 27 2.26 -13.54 -5.15
N ALA A 28 2.25 -13.20 -3.87
CA ALA A 28 1.33 -13.82 -2.91
C ALA A 28 -0.14 -13.46 -3.18
N ILE A 29 -0.41 -12.23 -3.63
CA ILE A 29 -1.76 -11.85 -4.02
C ILE A 29 -2.18 -12.65 -5.26
N LYS A 30 -1.29 -12.84 -6.23
CA LYS A 30 -1.55 -13.58 -7.47
C LYS A 30 -1.92 -15.06 -7.23
N GLU A 31 -1.49 -15.63 -6.12
CA GLU A 31 -1.88 -17.00 -5.69
C GLU A 31 -3.39 -17.12 -5.39
N VAL A 32 -4.04 -15.98 -5.07
CA VAL A 32 -5.43 -15.93 -4.61
C VAL A 32 -6.31 -15.00 -5.44
N ASP A 33 -5.71 -14.03 -6.10
CA ASP A 33 -6.36 -13.05 -6.96
C ASP A 33 -5.50 -12.87 -8.23
N TYR A 34 -6.00 -13.38 -9.35
CA TYR A 34 -5.22 -13.49 -10.58
C TYR A 34 -4.85 -12.16 -11.21
N LEU A 35 -5.60 -11.08 -10.93
CA LEU A 35 -5.40 -9.77 -11.54
C LEU A 35 -4.90 -8.77 -10.49
N VAL A 36 -3.59 -8.73 -10.31
CA VAL A 36 -2.94 -7.82 -9.36
C VAL A 36 -2.02 -6.84 -10.06
N GLY A 37 -2.05 -5.58 -9.61
CA GLY A 37 -1.12 -4.53 -10.00
C GLY A 37 -0.39 -3.95 -8.79
N ALA A 38 0.72 -3.27 -9.04
CA ALA A 38 1.51 -2.62 -8.01
C ALA A 38 1.80 -1.15 -8.35
N VAL A 39 1.82 -0.31 -7.32
CA VAL A 39 2.20 1.09 -7.47
C VAL A 39 3.72 1.23 -7.29
N PHE A 40 4.36 1.93 -8.19
CA PHE A 40 5.80 2.15 -8.14
C PHE A 40 6.18 3.62 -8.37
N ARG A 41 7.38 3.96 -7.96
CA ARG A 41 8.01 5.23 -8.32
C ARG A 41 9.00 5.00 -9.46
N GLU A 42 8.88 5.79 -10.51
CA GLU A 42 9.88 5.80 -11.58
C GLU A 42 11.25 6.24 -11.06
N SER A 43 12.28 5.55 -11.50
CA SER A 43 13.66 5.96 -11.22
C SER A 43 14.05 7.15 -12.10
N ASN A 44 14.85 8.07 -11.53
CA ASN A 44 15.38 9.21 -12.29
C ASN A 44 16.34 8.79 -13.40
N ASN A 45 16.96 7.61 -13.31
CA ASN A 45 17.79 7.06 -14.37
C ASN A 45 16.93 6.27 -15.35
N TYR A 46 16.82 6.75 -16.58
CA TYR A 46 16.00 6.16 -17.64
C TYR A 46 16.31 4.68 -17.93
N PHE A 47 17.60 4.33 -18.06
CA PHE A 47 17.99 2.95 -18.37
C PHE A 47 17.72 2.01 -17.21
N PHE A 48 18.02 2.44 -16.00
CA PHE A 48 17.71 1.68 -14.78
C PHE A 48 16.21 1.52 -14.60
N ASN A 49 15.42 2.58 -14.84
CA ASN A 49 13.97 2.52 -14.77
C ASN A 49 13.39 1.50 -15.75
N LYS A 50 13.85 1.51 -16.99
CA LYS A 50 13.44 0.57 -18.03
C LYS A 50 13.75 -0.89 -17.63
N TRP A 51 14.95 -1.12 -17.09
CA TRP A 51 15.34 -2.44 -16.59
C TRP A 51 14.47 -2.87 -15.39
N MET A 52 14.26 -2.00 -14.40
CA MET A 52 13.42 -2.28 -13.22
C MET A 52 11.98 -2.64 -13.61
N ILE A 53 11.39 -1.89 -14.54
CA ILE A 53 10.04 -2.16 -15.04
C ILE A 53 9.99 -3.56 -15.67
N GLN A 54 11.01 -3.94 -16.45
CA GLN A 54 11.07 -5.28 -17.06
C GLN A 54 11.18 -6.39 -16.00
N GLN A 55 12.02 -6.20 -14.96
CA GLN A 55 12.12 -7.18 -13.87
C GLN A 55 10.79 -7.34 -13.11
N ARG A 56 10.13 -6.23 -12.80
CA ARG A 56 8.83 -6.25 -12.11
C ARG A 56 7.71 -6.85 -12.95
N LYS A 57 7.78 -6.79 -14.27
CA LYS A 57 6.83 -7.47 -15.17
C LYS A 57 6.86 -8.99 -15.02
N LEU A 58 7.97 -9.57 -14.56
CA LEU A 58 8.03 -11.00 -14.23
C LEU A 58 7.13 -11.35 -13.04
N ILE A 59 6.88 -10.37 -12.17
CA ILE A 59 6.06 -10.52 -10.97
C ILE A 59 4.61 -10.12 -11.26
N THR A 60 4.40 -8.91 -11.80
CA THR A 60 3.09 -8.42 -12.24
C THR A 60 3.21 -7.56 -13.50
N GLU A 61 2.32 -7.80 -14.47
CA GLU A 61 2.27 -7.02 -15.71
C GLU A 61 1.72 -5.61 -15.48
N HIS A 62 0.85 -5.44 -14.49
CA HIS A 62 0.17 -4.19 -14.20
C HIS A 62 0.96 -3.36 -13.18
N GLN A 63 1.56 -2.29 -13.68
CA GLN A 63 2.40 -1.39 -12.88
C GLN A 63 1.90 0.03 -13.04
N PHE A 64 1.58 0.70 -11.93
CA PHE A 64 1.00 2.03 -11.92
C PHE A 64 2.00 3.05 -11.38
N PRO A 65 2.29 4.14 -12.13
CA PRO A 65 3.15 5.19 -11.64
C PRO A 65 2.49 5.96 -10.49
N LYS A 66 3.29 6.51 -9.57
CA LYS A 66 2.79 7.44 -8.57
C LYS A 66 2.26 8.72 -9.23
N GLY A 67 1.16 9.26 -8.71
CA GLY A 67 0.59 10.53 -9.14
C GLY A 67 -0.81 10.43 -9.77
N PRO A 68 -1.33 11.55 -10.29
CA PRO A 68 -2.72 11.62 -10.77
C PRO A 68 -3.03 10.64 -11.91
N THR A 69 -2.11 10.49 -12.86
CA THR A 69 -2.26 9.55 -13.99
C THR A 69 -2.37 8.11 -13.47
N GLY A 70 -1.43 7.68 -12.62
CA GLY A 70 -1.47 6.34 -12.04
C GLY A 70 -2.71 6.11 -11.17
N THR A 71 -3.19 7.13 -10.45
CA THR A 71 -4.44 7.01 -9.68
C THR A 71 -5.65 6.76 -10.58
N LYS A 72 -5.71 7.38 -11.77
CA LYS A 72 -6.76 7.14 -12.75
C LYS A 72 -6.68 5.73 -13.33
N GLU A 73 -5.48 5.27 -13.66
CA GLU A 73 -5.25 3.91 -14.14
C GLU A 73 -5.64 2.86 -13.10
N ILE A 74 -5.25 3.08 -11.83
CA ILE A 74 -5.64 2.25 -10.69
C ILE A 74 -7.16 2.17 -10.57
N LEU A 75 -7.87 3.29 -10.67
CA LEU A 75 -9.33 3.29 -10.57
C LEU A 75 -9.99 2.48 -11.70
N ASN A 76 -9.49 2.58 -12.92
CA ASN A 76 -9.99 1.78 -14.04
C ASN A 76 -9.69 0.29 -13.81
N PHE A 77 -8.49 -0.04 -13.35
CA PHE A 77 -8.10 -1.41 -13.05
C PHE A 77 -8.95 -2.04 -11.93
N LEU A 78 -9.26 -1.27 -10.89
CA LEU A 78 -10.18 -1.71 -9.82
C LEU A 78 -11.61 -1.93 -10.34
N LYS A 79 -12.09 -1.10 -11.30
CA LYS A 79 -13.40 -1.29 -11.94
C LYS A 79 -13.48 -2.56 -12.78
N ASP A 80 -12.34 -2.99 -13.33
CA ASP A 80 -12.20 -4.24 -14.08
C ASP A 80 -11.92 -5.44 -13.16
N ASN A 81 -12.24 -5.31 -11.87
CA ASN A 81 -12.04 -6.29 -10.80
C ASN A 81 -10.57 -6.64 -10.53
N GLY A 82 -9.62 -5.80 -10.95
CA GLY A 82 -8.22 -5.94 -10.58
C GLY A 82 -7.95 -5.46 -9.16
N SER A 83 -6.97 -6.05 -8.50
CA SER A 83 -6.52 -5.68 -7.16
C SER A 83 -5.19 -4.93 -7.21
N VAL A 84 -4.96 -4.00 -6.31
CA VAL A 84 -3.76 -3.15 -6.32
C VAL A 84 -3.03 -3.19 -4.99
N ALA A 85 -1.73 -3.49 -5.03
CA ALA A 85 -0.84 -3.41 -3.87
C ALA A 85 -0.18 -2.03 -3.77
N MET A 86 -0.26 -1.40 -2.60
CA MET A 86 0.30 -0.08 -2.33
C MET A 86 1.14 -0.09 -1.06
N LEU A 87 2.39 0.38 -1.15
CA LEU A 87 3.24 0.66 0.01
C LEU A 87 3.06 2.13 0.40
N VAL A 88 2.60 2.37 1.63
CA VAL A 88 2.14 3.70 2.05
C VAL A 88 2.85 4.26 3.29
N ASP A 89 3.93 3.63 3.71
CA ASP A 89 4.76 4.01 4.86
C ASP A 89 5.74 5.16 4.60
N GLN A 90 5.97 5.53 3.34
CA GLN A 90 6.88 6.62 2.99
C GLN A 90 6.15 7.96 2.89
N LYS A 91 6.93 9.07 3.08
CA LYS A 91 6.43 10.44 2.90
C LYS A 91 5.93 10.66 1.48
N LEU A 92 4.77 11.30 1.36
CA LEU A 92 4.23 11.79 0.10
C LEU A 92 3.89 13.29 0.25
N SER A 93 4.66 14.19 -0.38
CA SER A 93 4.57 15.65 -0.18
C SER A 93 3.19 16.26 -0.44
N ASN A 94 2.39 15.64 -1.31
CA ASN A 94 1.01 16.03 -1.60
C ASN A 94 -0.03 15.10 -0.93
N GLY A 95 0.37 14.37 0.11
CA GLY A 95 -0.53 13.53 0.92
C GLY A 95 -1.31 14.34 1.95
N VAL A 96 -1.95 13.64 2.89
CA VAL A 96 -2.61 14.23 4.05
C VAL A 96 -1.67 14.23 5.26
N LYS A 97 -1.83 15.23 6.12
CA LYS A 97 -1.07 15.36 7.36
C LYS A 97 -1.67 14.43 8.42
N ALA A 98 -1.20 13.20 8.47
CA ALA A 98 -1.68 12.14 9.36
C ALA A 98 -0.70 11.86 10.50
N ASN A 99 -1.16 11.21 11.56
CA ASN A 99 -0.30 10.76 12.66
C ASN A 99 0.49 9.50 12.23
N PHE A 100 1.76 9.45 12.59
CA PHE A 100 2.61 8.26 12.44
C PHE A 100 3.64 8.23 13.58
N PHE A 101 3.56 7.24 14.46
CA PHE A 101 4.32 7.14 15.71
C PHE A 101 4.22 8.40 16.58
N GLY A 102 3.01 8.93 16.75
CA GLY A 102 2.75 10.12 17.58
C GLY A 102 3.15 11.45 16.94
N LEU A 103 3.78 11.43 15.77
CA LEU A 103 4.25 12.61 15.05
C LEU A 103 3.45 12.83 13.76
N SER A 104 3.37 14.10 13.36
CA SER A 104 2.71 14.44 12.10
C SER A 104 3.57 14.08 10.90
N ALA A 105 2.97 13.37 9.94
CA ALA A 105 3.66 12.89 8.75
C ALA A 105 2.77 12.98 7.50
N MET A 106 3.32 13.53 6.42
CA MET A 106 2.64 13.59 5.12
C MET A 106 2.51 12.18 4.55
N THR A 107 1.28 11.68 4.45
CA THR A 107 0.95 10.28 4.14
C THR A 107 0.08 10.18 2.89
N ALA A 108 0.33 9.14 2.09
CA ALA A 108 -0.49 8.83 0.92
C ALA A 108 -1.93 8.51 1.32
N SER A 109 -2.88 9.27 0.81
CA SER A 109 -4.33 9.09 1.09
C SER A 109 -5.08 8.36 -0.02
N THR A 110 -4.39 7.95 -1.07
CA THR A 110 -5.02 7.27 -2.22
C THR A 110 -5.86 6.05 -1.82
N PRO A 111 -5.40 5.12 -0.95
CA PRO A 111 -6.22 3.99 -0.52
C PRO A 111 -7.52 4.44 0.16
N ALA A 112 -7.41 5.39 1.10
CA ALA A 112 -8.56 5.95 1.82
C ALA A 112 -9.54 6.64 0.87
N SER A 113 -9.03 7.46 -0.04
CA SER A 113 -9.85 8.21 -1.02
C SER A 113 -10.61 7.30 -1.97
N LEU A 114 -9.96 6.26 -2.48
CA LEU A 114 -10.58 5.28 -3.39
C LEU A 114 -11.65 4.45 -2.64
N SER A 115 -11.34 4.01 -1.44
CA SER A 115 -12.29 3.28 -0.60
C SER A 115 -13.52 4.10 -0.26
N LEU A 116 -13.35 5.33 0.22
CA LEU A 116 -14.47 6.18 0.64
C LEU A 116 -15.35 6.63 -0.52
N LYS A 117 -14.75 6.91 -1.70
CA LYS A 117 -15.50 7.39 -2.87
C LYS A 117 -16.16 6.26 -3.66
N TYR A 118 -15.52 5.12 -3.75
CA TYR A 118 -15.94 4.06 -4.69
C TYR A 118 -16.27 2.73 -4.00
N GLY A 119 -16.04 2.61 -2.68
CA GLY A 119 -16.41 1.44 -1.89
C GLY A 119 -15.42 0.28 -1.94
N TYR A 120 -14.24 0.45 -2.55
CA TYR A 120 -13.26 -0.63 -2.61
C TYR A 120 -12.72 -0.97 -1.22
N PRO A 121 -12.67 -2.25 -0.83
CA PRO A 121 -12.11 -2.65 0.45
C PRO A 121 -10.61 -2.38 0.50
N VAL A 122 -10.13 -1.91 1.66
CA VAL A 122 -8.70 -1.77 1.96
C VAL A 122 -8.31 -2.88 2.92
N ILE A 123 -7.47 -3.78 2.45
CA ILE A 123 -7.00 -4.95 3.20
C ILE A 123 -5.52 -4.76 3.54
N PRO A 124 -5.17 -4.61 4.82
CA PRO A 124 -3.79 -4.57 5.26
C PRO A 124 -3.13 -5.94 5.14
N LEU A 125 -1.84 -5.94 4.84
CA LEU A 125 -1.03 -7.15 4.83
C LEU A 125 0.37 -6.88 5.39
N ARG A 126 1.00 -7.94 5.91
CA ARG A 126 2.37 -7.93 6.41
C ARG A 126 3.19 -9.02 5.72
N VAL A 127 4.41 -8.67 5.33
CA VAL A 127 5.44 -9.64 4.97
C VAL A 127 6.32 -9.87 6.20
N LYS A 128 6.60 -11.11 6.53
CA LYS A 128 7.48 -11.50 7.63
C LYS A 128 8.51 -12.51 7.14
N ARG A 129 9.78 -12.25 7.42
CA ARG A 129 10.84 -13.23 7.16
C ARG A 129 10.78 -14.33 8.22
N LYS A 130 10.78 -15.59 7.80
CA LYS A 130 10.83 -16.75 8.71
C LYS A 130 12.28 -17.18 8.91
N ASP A 131 12.89 -17.68 7.85
CA ASP A 131 14.29 -18.10 7.81
C ASP A 131 14.83 -17.97 6.39
N GLY A 132 16.06 -17.54 6.24
CA GLY A 132 16.76 -17.44 4.96
C GLY A 132 15.91 -16.79 3.87
N VAL A 133 15.41 -17.58 2.93
CA VAL A 133 14.60 -17.15 1.77
C VAL A 133 13.09 -17.38 1.94
N ASN A 134 12.67 -17.91 3.09
CA ASN A 134 11.27 -18.21 3.36
C ASN A 134 10.57 -17.00 3.97
N PHE A 135 9.39 -16.69 3.45
CA PHE A 135 8.56 -15.59 3.92
C PHE A 135 7.14 -16.06 4.20
N GLU A 136 6.49 -15.43 5.14
CA GLU A 136 5.07 -15.55 5.41
C GLU A 136 4.39 -14.24 5.05
N ILE A 137 3.24 -14.32 4.39
CA ILE A 137 2.39 -13.16 4.12
C ILE A 137 1.08 -13.34 4.86
N GLU A 138 0.82 -12.38 5.74
CA GLU A 138 -0.36 -12.34 6.59
C GLU A 138 -1.31 -11.27 6.09
N PHE A 139 -2.56 -11.65 5.78
CA PHE A 139 -3.64 -10.76 5.39
C PHE A 139 -4.54 -10.50 6.59
N PHE A 140 -4.88 -9.23 6.82
CA PHE A 140 -5.73 -8.82 7.93
C PHE A 140 -7.13 -8.49 7.45
N ASN A 141 -8.08 -8.34 8.38
CA ASN A 141 -9.41 -7.90 8.05
C ASN A 141 -9.39 -6.51 7.40
N LYS A 142 -10.34 -6.25 6.52
CA LYS A 142 -10.49 -4.92 5.91
C LYS A 142 -10.60 -3.83 6.97
N ILE A 143 -10.04 -2.67 6.69
CA ILE A 143 -10.15 -1.51 7.57
C ILE A 143 -11.57 -0.95 7.45
N GLU A 144 -12.27 -0.91 8.59
CA GLU A 144 -13.57 -0.28 8.69
C GLU A 144 -13.43 1.16 9.19
N ILE A 145 -14.31 2.02 8.73
CA ILE A 145 -14.37 3.41 9.18
C ILE A 145 -15.81 3.87 9.37
N ASP A 146 -16.04 4.60 10.45
CA ASP A 146 -17.28 5.31 10.68
C ASP A 146 -17.23 6.65 9.92
N LYS A 147 -18.17 6.85 8.99
CA LYS A 147 -18.24 8.05 8.17
C LYS A 147 -18.85 9.19 8.96
N THR A 148 -18.16 10.33 9.03
CA THR A 148 -18.64 11.55 9.71
C THR A 148 -19.56 12.38 8.81
N GLY A 149 -19.56 12.12 7.51
CA GLY A 149 -20.21 12.94 6.49
C GLY A 149 -19.31 14.04 5.91
N ASN A 150 -18.14 14.25 6.50
CA ASN A 150 -17.11 15.13 5.95
C ASN A 150 -15.99 14.28 5.32
N ILE A 151 -15.90 14.31 4.01
CA ILE A 151 -14.97 13.44 3.25
C ILE A 151 -13.50 13.69 3.59
N GLU A 152 -13.11 14.92 3.92
CA GLU A 152 -11.72 15.25 4.27
C GLU A 152 -11.35 14.66 5.62
N ILE A 153 -12.25 14.79 6.60
CA ILE A 153 -12.10 14.18 7.94
C ILE A 153 -12.07 12.66 7.81
N ASP A 154 -12.95 12.09 7.01
CA ASP A 154 -13.04 10.64 6.81
C ASP A 154 -11.77 10.09 6.15
N ILE A 155 -11.21 10.79 5.14
CA ILE A 155 -9.93 10.43 4.51
C ILE A 155 -8.79 10.48 5.54
N LEU A 156 -8.73 11.52 6.36
CA LEU A 156 -7.71 11.64 7.40
C LEU A 156 -7.83 10.51 8.43
N ASN A 157 -9.04 10.25 8.93
CA ASN A 157 -9.29 9.20 9.90
C ASN A 157 -8.95 7.81 9.35
N PHE A 158 -9.29 7.55 8.08
CA PHE A 158 -8.94 6.30 7.44
C PHE A 158 -7.42 6.16 7.28
N THR A 159 -6.75 7.24 6.84
CA THR A 159 -5.28 7.26 6.70
C THR A 159 -4.61 7.01 8.05
N ASN A 160 -5.13 7.57 9.14
CA ASN A 160 -4.64 7.30 10.49
C ASN A 160 -4.82 5.82 10.90
N LYS A 161 -5.93 5.18 10.56
CA LYS A 161 -6.11 3.73 10.79
C LYS A 161 -5.11 2.88 10.02
N ILE A 162 -4.80 3.24 8.77
CA ILE A 162 -3.74 2.59 7.98
C ILE A 162 -2.38 2.78 8.67
N ASN A 163 -2.06 3.99 9.12
CA ASN A 163 -0.83 4.27 9.83
C ASN A 163 -0.71 3.48 11.13
N LEU A 164 -1.76 3.39 11.94
CA LEU A 164 -1.77 2.57 13.17
C LEU A 164 -1.47 1.08 12.88
N PHE A 165 -1.99 0.55 11.78
CA PHE A 165 -1.63 -0.79 11.35
C PHE A 165 -0.13 -0.90 11.01
N LEU A 166 0.40 0.07 10.24
CA LEU A 166 1.82 0.10 9.88
C LEU A 166 2.72 0.24 11.13
N GLU A 167 2.37 1.11 12.06
CA GLU A 167 3.07 1.27 13.34
C GLU A 167 3.16 -0.05 14.10
N LYS A 168 2.05 -0.79 14.16
CA LYS A 168 2.01 -2.10 14.81
C LYS A 168 2.99 -3.08 14.18
N ILE A 169 2.92 -3.28 12.86
CA ILE A 169 3.77 -4.27 12.18
C ILE A 169 5.24 -3.86 12.14
N ILE A 170 5.54 -2.55 12.14
CA ILE A 170 6.91 -2.02 12.27
C ILE A 170 7.43 -2.24 13.70
N SER A 171 6.62 -1.96 14.73
CA SER A 171 7.01 -2.17 16.13
C SER A 171 7.27 -3.63 16.49
N ASP A 172 6.57 -4.56 15.82
CA ASP A 172 6.78 -6.00 16.01
C ASP A 172 8.17 -6.46 15.51
N ASN A 173 8.68 -5.85 14.41
CA ASN A 173 9.98 -6.17 13.80
C ASN A 173 10.62 -4.91 13.18
N PRO A 174 11.12 -3.97 14.00
CA PRO A 174 11.61 -2.67 13.51
C PRO A 174 12.84 -2.80 12.61
N GLU A 175 13.66 -3.83 12.79
CA GLU A 175 14.85 -4.12 11.98
C GLU A 175 14.51 -4.53 10.53
N GLU A 176 13.29 -4.95 10.26
CA GLU A 176 12.83 -5.29 8.91
C GLU A 176 12.27 -4.09 8.14
N TRP A 177 12.06 -2.94 8.81
CA TRP A 177 11.53 -1.76 8.17
C TRP A 177 12.61 -0.97 7.41
N PHE A 178 12.39 -0.79 6.11
CA PHE A 178 13.29 -0.04 5.24
C PHE A 178 13.12 1.48 5.41
N TRP A 179 13.65 2.00 6.51
CA TRP A 179 13.57 3.42 6.88
C TRP A 179 14.81 4.20 6.39
N LEU A 180 14.94 4.39 5.08
CA LEU A 180 16.01 5.23 4.48
C LEU A 180 15.52 6.62 4.09
N HIS A 181 14.21 6.88 4.14
CA HIS A 181 13.64 8.16 3.76
C HIS A 181 13.24 8.96 4.99
N ASN A 182 13.39 10.29 4.91
CA ASN A 182 12.84 11.18 5.94
C ASN A 182 11.31 11.06 5.94
N ARG A 183 10.74 10.32 6.89
CA ARG A 183 9.32 10.06 7.00
C ARG A 183 8.56 11.24 7.56
N TRP A 184 9.19 12.03 8.43
CA TRP A 184 8.63 13.18 9.09
C TRP A 184 9.25 14.47 8.55
N ASP A 185 8.49 15.59 8.59
CA ASP A 185 8.96 16.90 8.14
C ASP A 185 9.78 17.63 9.21
N GLU A 186 9.54 17.30 10.48
CA GLU A 186 10.21 17.93 11.58
C GLU A 186 11.63 17.36 11.71
N ARG A 187 12.61 18.26 11.68
CA ARG A 187 13.95 17.93 12.12
C ARG A 187 13.85 17.76 13.62
N PHE A 188 14.17 16.59 14.11
CA PHE A 188 14.40 16.39 15.55
C PHE A 188 15.61 17.26 15.93
N ASN A 189 15.37 18.39 16.59
CA ASN A 189 16.41 19.20 17.21
C ASN A 189 16.64 18.71 18.63
#